data_072d62076103996b80cb04ca267df8f7
#
_entry.id   072d62076103996b80cb04ca267df8f7
#
_cell.length_a   1.000
_cell.length_b   1.000
_cell.length_c   1.000
_cell.angle_alpha   90.00
_cell.angle_beta   90.00
_cell.angle_gamma   90.00
#
_symmetry.space_group_name_H-M   'P 1'
#
loop_
_entity.id
_entity.type
_entity.pdbx_description
1 polymer ?
#
loop_
_entity_poly.entity_id
_entity_poly.type
_entity_poly.pdbx_seq_one_letter_code
_entity_poly.pdbx_strand_id
1 'polypeptide(L)'
;MELKNKVIVITGAARGLGAAMAKRLAVHGSKLALVDLDADSIADTATACNPSAAEVRTYGSNVANEADVIQLFEQIVADFGRLDGLINNAGITRDALLIKYKDGQLLSKMSLEQWQAVIDVNLTGVFLCGREAALHMVQLGNKGVIVNISSISRAGNMGQTNYSASKAGVHAMTVTWAKELARYGIRTGSVAPGFINTEMVAGMKPEARDKLTAGIPLKRMGEPDEIAAAVEFILQNDYVSGRLIEVDGALRL
;
A
#
# COMPACT_ATOMS: atom_id res chain seq x y z
N MET A 1 1.32 2.71 -18.53
CA MET A 1 0.11 2.27 -19.26
C MET A 1 -0.93 3.39 -19.29
N GLU A 2 -1.80 3.44 -20.30
CA GLU A 2 -2.99 4.27 -20.25
C GLU A 2 -3.96 3.70 -19.20
N LEU A 3 -4.59 4.56 -18.37
CA LEU A 3 -5.39 4.12 -17.22
C LEU A 3 -6.88 3.88 -17.56
N LYS A 4 -7.37 4.45 -18.64
CA LYS A 4 -8.78 4.33 -19.05
C LYS A 4 -9.18 2.88 -19.27
N ASN A 5 -10.27 2.45 -18.63
CA ASN A 5 -10.81 1.08 -18.65
C ASN A 5 -9.84 -0.01 -18.13
N LYS A 6 -8.75 0.36 -17.46
CA LYS A 6 -7.84 -0.58 -16.81
C LYS A 6 -8.39 -1.02 -15.45
N VAL A 7 -8.32 -2.32 -15.17
CA VAL A 7 -8.75 -2.89 -13.89
C VAL A 7 -7.59 -2.81 -12.90
N ILE A 8 -7.78 -2.02 -11.85
CA ILE A 8 -6.77 -1.79 -10.81
C ILE A 8 -7.34 -2.21 -9.45
N VAL A 9 -6.67 -3.15 -8.81
CA VAL A 9 -6.96 -3.59 -7.46
C VAL A 9 -6.23 -2.68 -6.46
N ILE A 10 -6.92 -2.22 -5.42
CA ILE A 10 -6.34 -1.40 -4.34
C ILE A 10 -6.69 -2.05 -3.01
N THR A 11 -5.69 -2.56 -2.28
CA THR A 11 -5.89 -3.09 -0.93
C THR A 11 -5.80 -1.99 0.13
N GLY A 12 -6.57 -2.11 1.22
CA GLY A 12 -6.67 -1.04 2.23
C GLY A 12 -7.35 0.21 1.67
N ALA A 13 -8.42 0.02 0.89
CA ALA A 13 -9.06 1.08 0.10
C ALA A 13 -10.11 1.90 0.87
N ALA A 14 -10.47 1.51 2.10
CA ALA A 14 -11.55 2.14 2.84
C ALA A 14 -11.28 3.61 3.18
N ARG A 15 -10.02 3.98 3.44
CA ARG A 15 -9.65 5.33 3.91
C ARG A 15 -8.20 5.70 3.59
N GLY A 16 -7.79 6.90 3.98
CA GLY A 16 -6.40 7.37 3.94
C GLY A 16 -5.79 7.31 2.54
N LEU A 17 -4.62 6.71 2.41
CA LEU A 17 -3.89 6.62 1.15
C LEU A 17 -4.63 5.79 0.11
N GLY A 18 -5.24 4.66 0.52
CA GLY A 18 -6.00 3.79 -0.39
C GLY A 18 -7.17 4.52 -1.04
N ALA A 19 -7.96 5.25 -0.23
CA ALA A 19 -9.06 6.06 -0.73
C ALA A 19 -8.59 7.22 -1.65
N ALA A 20 -7.47 7.87 -1.33
CA ALA A 20 -6.89 8.92 -2.17
C ALA A 20 -6.43 8.37 -3.54
N MET A 21 -5.75 7.22 -3.54
CA MET A 21 -5.33 6.54 -4.76
C MET A 21 -6.54 6.10 -5.61
N ALA A 22 -7.59 5.57 -4.98
CA ALA A 22 -8.81 5.19 -5.67
C ALA A 22 -9.47 6.40 -6.36
N LYS A 23 -9.66 7.51 -5.65
CA LYS A 23 -10.24 8.75 -6.18
C LYS A 23 -9.42 9.30 -7.35
N ARG A 24 -8.09 9.32 -7.22
CA ARG A 24 -7.21 9.82 -8.27
C ARG A 24 -7.28 8.95 -9.53
N LEU A 25 -7.29 7.63 -9.39
CA LEU A 25 -7.38 6.73 -10.54
C LEU A 25 -8.77 6.70 -11.18
N ALA A 26 -9.83 6.96 -10.40
CA ALA A 26 -11.19 7.11 -10.90
C ALA A 26 -11.29 8.22 -11.97
N VAL A 27 -10.63 9.38 -11.74
CA VAL A 27 -10.64 10.52 -12.68
C VAL A 27 -10.12 10.16 -14.08
N HIS A 28 -9.26 9.14 -14.17
CA HIS A 28 -8.75 8.61 -15.46
C HIS A 28 -9.68 7.59 -16.11
N GLY A 29 -10.86 7.33 -15.55
CA GLY A 29 -11.80 6.32 -16.08
C GLY A 29 -11.31 4.89 -15.88
N SER A 30 -10.52 4.63 -14.84
CA SER A 30 -10.12 3.28 -14.47
C SER A 30 -11.31 2.49 -13.92
N LYS A 31 -11.26 1.16 -14.04
CA LYS A 31 -12.12 0.24 -13.30
C LYS A 31 -11.45 -0.14 -11.99
N LEU A 32 -12.13 0.00 -10.89
CA LEU A 32 -11.56 -0.12 -9.56
C LEU A 32 -12.14 -1.33 -8.80
N ALA A 33 -11.26 -2.25 -8.40
CA ALA A 33 -11.54 -3.28 -7.42
C ALA A 33 -11.00 -2.82 -6.05
N LEU A 34 -11.86 -2.28 -5.22
CA LEU A 34 -11.53 -1.74 -3.90
C LEU A 34 -11.63 -2.83 -2.85
N VAL A 35 -10.55 -3.08 -2.12
CA VAL A 35 -10.43 -4.18 -1.16
C VAL A 35 -10.10 -3.63 0.22
N ASP A 36 -10.83 -4.09 1.24
CA ASP A 36 -10.48 -3.90 2.65
C ASP A 36 -10.90 -5.14 3.45
N LEU A 37 -10.60 -5.19 4.74
CA LEU A 37 -10.99 -6.31 5.60
C LEU A 37 -12.52 -6.48 5.65
N ASP A 38 -13.26 -5.36 5.65
CA ASP A 38 -14.70 -5.31 5.60
C ASP A 38 -15.16 -4.49 4.39
N ALA A 39 -15.98 -5.11 3.52
CA ALA A 39 -16.50 -4.47 2.31
C ALA A 39 -17.38 -3.24 2.60
N ASP A 40 -18.12 -3.25 3.70
CA ASP A 40 -19.00 -2.14 4.08
C ASP A 40 -18.20 -0.88 4.43
N SER A 41 -16.98 -1.04 4.96
CA SER A 41 -16.08 0.07 5.27
C SER A 41 -15.62 0.86 4.04
N ILE A 42 -15.78 0.31 2.82
CA ILE A 42 -15.33 0.92 1.56
C ILE A 42 -16.40 1.83 0.95
N ALA A 43 -17.63 1.83 1.47
CA ALA A 43 -18.79 2.48 0.86
C ALA A 43 -18.55 3.97 0.50
N ASP A 44 -17.94 4.74 1.40
CA ASP A 44 -17.66 6.16 1.17
C ASP A 44 -16.64 6.36 0.03
N THR A 45 -15.60 5.54 -0.02
CA THR A 45 -14.60 5.58 -1.10
C THR A 45 -15.23 5.21 -2.44
N ALA A 46 -16.02 4.15 -2.48
CA ALA A 46 -16.71 3.70 -3.69
C ALA A 46 -17.67 4.79 -4.21
N THR A 47 -18.47 5.39 -3.32
CA THR A 47 -19.38 6.48 -3.65
C THR A 47 -18.63 7.68 -4.24
N ALA A 48 -17.47 8.04 -3.67
CA ALA A 48 -16.67 9.15 -4.18
C ALA A 48 -16.00 8.86 -5.54
N CYS A 49 -15.76 7.58 -5.87
CA CYS A 49 -15.15 7.17 -7.14
C CYS A 49 -16.18 7.01 -8.28
N ASN A 50 -17.41 6.60 -7.98
CA ASN A 50 -18.45 6.27 -8.96
C ASN A 50 -18.70 7.33 -10.05
N PRO A 51 -18.68 8.65 -9.76
CA PRO A 51 -18.93 9.65 -10.81
C PRO A 51 -17.88 9.71 -11.91
N SER A 52 -16.67 9.22 -11.68
CA SER A 52 -15.51 9.37 -12.56
C SER A 52 -14.93 8.05 -13.04
N ALA A 53 -14.99 6.99 -12.24
CA ALA A 53 -14.51 5.66 -12.62
C ALA A 53 -15.40 5.02 -13.70
N ALA A 54 -14.81 4.17 -14.53
CA ALA A 54 -15.57 3.39 -15.49
C ALA A 54 -16.44 2.31 -14.83
N GLU A 55 -15.97 1.77 -13.71
CA GLU A 55 -16.67 0.77 -12.88
C GLU A 55 -15.99 0.72 -11.51
N VAL A 56 -16.77 0.56 -10.43
CA VAL A 56 -16.26 0.36 -9.07
C VAL A 56 -16.94 -0.85 -8.44
N ARG A 57 -16.14 -1.77 -7.91
CA ARG A 57 -16.62 -2.89 -7.09
C ARG A 57 -15.84 -2.97 -5.79
N THR A 58 -16.48 -3.42 -4.72
CA THR A 58 -15.93 -3.53 -3.36
C THR A 58 -15.85 -4.99 -2.94
N TYR A 59 -14.77 -5.35 -2.24
CA TYR A 59 -14.51 -6.70 -1.77
C TYR A 59 -14.02 -6.69 -0.33
N GLY A 60 -14.59 -7.55 0.51
CA GLY A 60 -14.08 -7.86 1.84
C GLY A 60 -13.08 -9.01 1.77
N SER A 61 -11.84 -8.82 2.24
CA SER A 61 -10.83 -9.86 2.24
C SER A 61 -9.74 -9.60 3.28
N ASN A 62 -9.32 -10.65 3.98
CA ASN A 62 -8.14 -10.60 4.83
C ASN A 62 -6.89 -10.92 4.00
N VAL A 63 -6.11 -9.90 3.65
CA VAL A 63 -4.87 -10.07 2.87
C VAL A 63 -3.80 -10.94 3.54
N ALA A 64 -3.90 -11.15 4.85
CA ALA A 64 -3.01 -12.05 5.59
C ALA A 64 -3.42 -13.53 5.52
N ASN A 65 -4.57 -13.85 4.91
CA ASN A 65 -5.06 -15.21 4.74
C ASN A 65 -4.92 -15.63 3.28
N GLU A 66 -4.17 -16.70 3.01
CA GLU A 66 -3.89 -17.15 1.65
C GLU A 66 -5.16 -17.58 0.90
N ALA A 67 -6.07 -18.32 1.55
CA ALA A 67 -7.31 -18.77 0.91
C ALA A 67 -8.22 -17.60 0.54
N ASP A 68 -8.34 -16.60 1.43
CA ASP A 68 -9.11 -15.37 1.16
C ASP A 68 -8.54 -14.60 -0.04
N VAL A 69 -7.20 -14.51 -0.13
CA VAL A 69 -6.53 -13.82 -1.25
C VAL A 69 -6.73 -14.55 -2.57
N ILE A 70 -6.61 -15.89 -2.59
CA ILE A 70 -6.88 -16.68 -3.80
C ILE A 70 -8.32 -16.44 -4.27
N GLN A 71 -9.30 -16.60 -3.39
CA GLN A 71 -10.70 -16.39 -3.72
C GLN A 71 -10.99 -14.95 -4.19
N LEU A 72 -10.35 -13.96 -3.57
CA LEU A 72 -10.47 -12.55 -3.95
C LEU A 72 -10.06 -12.32 -5.41
N PHE A 73 -8.89 -12.80 -5.82
CA PHE A 73 -8.40 -12.56 -7.18
C PHE A 73 -9.18 -13.36 -8.22
N GLU A 74 -9.64 -14.58 -7.91
CA GLU A 74 -10.56 -15.34 -8.76
C GLU A 74 -11.87 -14.58 -8.97
N GLN A 75 -12.45 -14.00 -7.91
CA GLN A 75 -13.68 -13.22 -8.00
C GLN A 75 -13.48 -11.94 -8.82
N ILE A 76 -12.38 -11.20 -8.59
CA ILE A 76 -12.08 -9.98 -9.36
C ILE A 76 -11.95 -10.29 -10.85
N VAL A 77 -11.26 -11.37 -11.20
CA VAL A 77 -11.11 -11.78 -12.61
C VAL A 77 -12.44 -12.23 -13.22
N ALA A 78 -13.26 -12.95 -12.47
CA ALA A 78 -14.61 -13.32 -12.92
C ALA A 78 -15.49 -12.08 -13.18
N ASP A 79 -15.39 -11.09 -12.31
CA ASP A 79 -16.20 -9.86 -12.34
C ASP A 79 -15.81 -8.88 -13.46
N PHE A 80 -14.51 -8.74 -13.73
CA PHE A 80 -13.99 -7.73 -14.67
C PHE A 80 -13.47 -8.31 -15.99
N GLY A 81 -13.18 -9.63 -16.04
CA GLY A 81 -12.61 -10.31 -17.20
C GLY A 81 -11.15 -9.95 -17.51
N ARG A 82 -10.51 -9.16 -16.64
CA ARG A 82 -9.12 -8.70 -16.80
C ARG A 82 -8.53 -8.21 -15.48
N LEU A 83 -7.19 -8.10 -15.45
CA LEU A 83 -6.45 -7.49 -14.35
C LEU A 83 -5.22 -6.76 -14.92
N ASP A 84 -5.09 -5.46 -14.69
CA ASP A 84 -4.00 -4.63 -15.25
C ASP A 84 -3.09 -4.02 -14.18
N GLY A 85 -3.58 -3.85 -12.96
CA GLY A 85 -2.81 -3.25 -11.88
C GLY A 85 -3.18 -3.77 -10.50
N LEU A 86 -2.18 -3.80 -9.62
CA LEU A 86 -2.35 -4.02 -8.19
C LEU A 86 -1.62 -2.93 -7.42
N ILE A 87 -2.30 -2.35 -6.42
CA ILE A 87 -1.69 -1.46 -5.43
C ILE A 87 -1.78 -2.14 -4.06
N ASN A 88 -0.67 -2.65 -3.58
CA ASN A 88 -0.53 -3.21 -2.25
C ASN A 88 -0.36 -2.07 -1.24
N ASN A 89 -1.47 -1.63 -0.65
CA ASN A 89 -1.50 -0.54 0.30
C ASN A 89 -1.95 -0.98 1.70
N ALA A 90 -2.71 -2.06 1.84
CA ALA A 90 -3.12 -2.57 3.16
C ALA A 90 -1.93 -2.70 4.11
N GLY A 91 -2.09 -2.21 5.32
CA GLY A 91 -1.03 -2.26 6.32
C GLY A 91 -1.47 -1.75 7.69
N ILE A 92 -0.80 -2.25 8.71
CA ILE A 92 -1.02 -1.90 10.12
C ILE A 92 0.29 -1.55 10.81
N THR A 93 0.20 -0.91 11.95
CA THR A 93 1.31 -0.71 12.91
C THR A 93 0.97 -1.37 14.25
N ARG A 94 2.00 -1.88 14.93
CA ARG A 94 1.94 -2.35 16.32
C ARG A 94 3.25 -1.95 16.98
N ASP A 95 3.38 -0.64 17.20
CA ASP A 95 4.62 -0.01 17.66
C ASP A 95 4.95 -0.42 19.09
N ALA A 96 6.19 -0.80 19.33
CA ALA A 96 6.77 -1.10 20.63
C ALA A 96 8.29 -0.99 20.57
N LEU A 97 8.92 -0.58 21.66
CA LEU A 97 10.37 -0.69 21.77
C LEU A 97 10.78 -2.17 21.83
N LEU A 98 11.94 -2.51 21.25
CA LEU A 98 12.48 -3.87 21.33
C LEU A 98 12.55 -4.32 22.79
N ILE A 99 13.13 -3.48 23.65
CA ILE A 99 13.04 -3.57 25.11
C ILE A 99 12.88 -2.18 25.72
N LYS A 100 12.18 -2.08 26.83
CA LYS A 100 12.12 -0.90 27.67
C LYS A 100 12.57 -1.31 29.08
N TYR A 101 13.73 -0.81 29.49
CA TYR A 101 14.36 -1.14 30.77
C TYR A 101 14.58 0.15 31.57
N LYS A 102 14.25 0.17 32.83
CA LYS A 102 14.44 1.33 33.72
C LYS A 102 14.62 0.88 35.16
N ASP A 103 15.53 1.52 35.88
CA ASP A 103 15.78 1.31 37.34
C ASP A 103 15.99 -0.16 37.71
N GLY A 104 16.75 -0.91 36.89
CA GLY A 104 17.03 -2.32 37.10
C GLY A 104 15.89 -3.28 36.74
N GLN A 105 14.81 -2.81 36.11
CA GLN A 105 13.64 -3.62 35.79
C GLN A 105 13.25 -3.53 34.29
N LEU A 106 12.86 -4.69 33.74
CA LEU A 106 12.24 -4.76 32.42
C LEU A 106 10.80 -4.27 32.51
N LEU A 107 10.49 -3.14 31.89
CA LEU A 107 9.14 -2.57 31.83
C LEU A 107 8.30 -3.17 30.72
N SER A 108 8.88 -3.37 29.54
CA SER A 108 8.21 -4.02 28.41
C SER A 108 9.22 -4.50 27.37
N LYS A 109 8.79 -5.38 26.51
CA LYS A 109 9.49 -5.80 25.29
C LYS A 109 8.47 -6.00 24.16
N MET A 110 8.87 -5.82 22.90
CA MET A 110 8.03 -6.17 21.76
C MET A 110 7.66 -7.65 21.85
N SER A 111 6.37 -7.96 21.80
CA SER A 111 5.90 -9.34 21.81
C SER A 111 5.98 -9.97 20.42
N LEU A 112 6.04 -11.32 20.38
CA LEU A 112 5.97 -12.05 19.11
C LEU A 112 4.64 -11.80 18.39
N GLU A 113 3.55 -11.63 19.13
CA GLU A 113 2.23 -11.28 18.58
C GLU A 113 2.24 -9.92 17.87
N GLN A 114 2.84 -8.88 18.49
CA GLN A 114 3.00 -7.56 17.86
C GLN A 114 3.86 -7.63 16.61
N TRP A 115 4.92 -8.43 16.64
CA TRP A 115 5.76 -8.68 15.47
C TRP A 115 4.97 -9.36 14.37
N GLN A 116 4.38 -10.52 14.68
CA GLN A 116 3.73 -11.37 13.69
C GLN A 116 2.54 -10.68 13.02
N ALA A 117 1.70 -9.98 13.79
CA ALA A 117 0.56 -9.25 13.24
C ALA A 117 0.96 -8.24 12.14
N VAL A 118 2.10 -7.55 12.32
CA VAL A 118 2.61 -6.61 11.30
C VAL A 118 3.21 -7.35 10.11
N ILE A 119 3.96 -8.41 10.35
CA ILE A 119 4.54 -9.23 9.26
C ILE A 119 3.45 -9.87 8.41
N ASP A 120 2.42 -10.43 9.03
CA ASP A 120 1.34 -11.11 8.31
C ASP A 120 0.60 -10.17 7.36
N VAL A 121 0.24 -8.96 7.80
CA VAL A 121 -0.47 -8.02 6.95
C VAL A 121 0.48 -7.31 5.98
N ASN A 122 1.57 -6.70 6.50
CA ASN A 122 2.38 -5.76 5.73
C ASN A 122 3.39 -6.43 4.79
N LEU A 123 3.77 -7.68 5.04
CA LEU A 123 4.78 -8.39 4.25
C LEU A 123 4.19 -9.62 3.58
N THR A 124 3.63 -10.56 4.36
CA THR A 124 3.01 -11.77 3.83
C THR A 124 1.82 -11.43 2.94
N GLY A 125 0.94 -10.51 3.37
CA GLY A 125 -0.20 -10.07 2.57
C GLY A 125 0.20 -9.43 1.25
N VAL A 126 1.25 -8.60 1.25
CA VAL A 126 1.82 -8.02 0.01
C VAL A 126 2.34 -9.11 -0.92
N PHE A 127 3.02 -10.12 -0.36
CA PHE A 127 3.50 -11.28 -1.13
C PHE A 127 2.32 -12.07 -1.75
N LEU A 128 1.33 -12.42 -0.96
CA LEU A 128 0.17 -13.19 -1.42
C LEU A 128 -0.60 -12.46 -2.54
N CYS A 129 -0.95 -11.19 -2.31
CA CYS A 129 -1.64 -10.39 -3.32
C CYS A 129 -0.79 -10.19 -4.59
N GLY A 130 0.51 -9.95 -4.43
CA GLY A 130 1.43 -9.79 -5.57
C GLY A 130 1.57 -11.05 -6.40
N ARG A 131 1.64 -12.21 -5.75
CA ARG A 131 1.70 -13.53 -6.39
C ARG A 131 0.41 -13.82 -7.20
N GLU A 132 -0.75 -13.68 -6.58
CA GLU A 132 -2.03 -13.95 -7.26
C GLU A 132 -2.29 -12.96 -8.40
N ALA A 133 -2.00 -11.67 -8.19
CA ALA A 133 -2.11 -10.69 -9.27
C ALA A 133 -1.22 -11.04 -10.46
N ALA A 134 0.05 -11.38 -10.22
CA ALA A 134 0.98 -11.77 -11.28
C ALA A 134 0.52 -13.03 -11.99
N LEU A 135 0.05 -14.05 -11.27
CA LEU A 135 -0.49 -15.30 -11.83
C LEU A 135 -1.65 -15.00 -12.80
N HIS A 136 -2.65 -14.24 -12.35
CA HIS A 136 -3.82 -13.92 -13.18
C HIS A 136 -3.46 -13.02 -14.36
N MET A 137 -2.57 -12.02 -14.20
CA MET A 137 -2.08 -11.22 -15.32
C MET A 137 -1.43 -12.11 -16.40
N VAL A 138 -0.60 -13.08 -16.00
CA VAL A 138 0.06 -14.00 -16.94
C VAL A 138 -0.96 -14.92 -17.63
N GLN A 139 -1.90 -15.50 -16.88
CA GLN A 139 -2.94 -16.38 -17.43
C GLN A 139 -3.85 -15.67 -18.44
N LEU A 140 -4.17 -14.40 -18.19
CA LEU A 140 -4.99 -13.55 -19.07
C LEU A 140 -4.19 -12.96 -20.23
N GLY A 141 -2.87 -13.15 -20.29
CA GLY A 141 -2.00 -12.53 -21.29
C GLY A 141 -1.91 -11.01 -21.15
N ASN A 142 -2.24 -10.46 -19.99
CA ASN A 142 -2.20 -9.02 -19.73
C ASN A 142 -0.81 -8.58 -19.29
N LYS A 143 -0.32 -7.51 -19.90
CA LYS A 143 0.77 -6.73 -19.31
C LYS A 143 0.21 -5.95 -18.12
N GLY A 144 0.96 -5.87 -17.01
CA GLY A 144 0.45 -5.25 -15.80
C GLY A 144 1.48 -4.48 -15.00
N VAL A 145 1.01 -3.87 -13.90
CA VAL A 145 1.87 -3.12 -12.98
C VAL A 145 1.49 -3.44 -11.53
N ILE A 146 2.47 -3.81 -10.72
CA ILE A 146 2.30 -3.99 -9.26
C ILE A 146 3.00 -2.84 -8.55
N VAL A 147 2.25 -2.05 -7.77
CA VAL A 147 2.79 -0.96 -6.96
C VAL A 147 2.66 -1.33 -5.49
N ASN A 148 3.78 -1.29 -4.77
CA ASN A 148 3.84 -1.63 -3.35
C ASN A 148 4.06 -0.38 -2.50
N ILE A 149 3.24 -0.15 -1.48
CA ILE A 149 3.42 0.97 -0.54
C ILE A 149 4.39 0.54 0.56
N SER A 150 5.62 1.05 0.47
CA SER A 150 6.66 0.95 1.48
C SER A 150 6.51 2.08 2.53
N SER A 151 7.60 2.60 3.07
CA SER A 151 7.67 3.74 4.01
C SER A 151 9.11 4.23 4.10
N ILE A 152 9.32 5.48 4.51
CA ILE A 152 10.64 5.94 4.96
C ILE A 152 11.14 5.12 6.16
N SER A 153 10.24 4.57 6.99
CA SER A 153 10.59 3.70 8.13
C SER A 153 11.32 2.42 7.71
N ARG A 154 11.37 2.06 6.41
CA ARG A 154 12.17 0.92 5.92
C ARG A 154 13.67 1.06 6.23
N ALA A 155 14.15 2.29 6.45
CA ALA A 155 15.55 2.56 6.84
C ALA A 155 15.78 2.39 8.35
N GLY A 156 14.74 2.20 9.13
CA GLY A 156 14.73 2.07 10.57
C GLY A 156 13.99 3.24 11.23
N ASN A 157 13.13 2.95 12.20
CA ASN A 157 12.47 3.95 13.04
C ASN A 157 12.33 3.39 14.46
N MET A 158 12.62 4.21 15.44
CA MET A 158 12.58 3.79 16.85
C MET A 158 11.16 3.35 17.24
N GLY A 159 11.04 2.16 17.83
CA GLY A 159 9.77 1.57 18.23
C GLY A 159 9.04 0.83 17.10
N GLN A 160 9.61 0.74 15.90
CA GLN A 160 8.99 0.13 14.73
C GLN A 160 9.82 -1.03 14.14
N THR A 161 10.43 -1.87 14.95
CA THR A 161 11.25 -2.99 14.48
C THR A 161 10.48 -3.88 13.48
N ASN A 162 9.24 -4.25 13.81
CA ASN A 162 8.35 -5.04 12.96
C ASN A 162 7.95 -4.30 11.68
N TYR A 163 7.52 -3.06 11.81
CA TYR A 163 7.07 -2.24 10.67
C TYR A 163 8.24 -1.93 9.72
N SER A 164 9.39 -1.51 10.24
CA SER A 164 10.58 -1.23 9.44
C SER A 164 11.06 -2.47 8.68
N ALA A 165 11.11 -3.63 9.34
CA ALA A 165 11.45 -4.89 8.70
C ALA A 165 10.47 -5.25 7.57
N SER A 166 9.15 -5.11 7.81
CA SER A 166 8.14 -5.37 6.78
C SER A 166 8.29 -4.44 5.57
N LYS A 167 8.47 -3.14 5.79
CA LYS A 167 8.57 -2.15 4.70
C LYS A 167 9.91 -2.20 3.94
N ALA A 168 10.98 -2.67 4.58
CA ALA A 168 12.23 -3.02 3.91
C ALA A 168 12.05 -4.27 3.02
N GLY A 169 11.39 -5.31 3.53
CA GLY A 169 11.07 -6.52 2.77
C GLY A 169 10.18 -6.25 1.55
N VAL A 170 9.18 -5.39 1.69
CA VAL A 170 8.32 -4.93 0.58
C VAL A 170 9.15 -4.28 -0.54
N HIS A 171 10.12 -3.43 -0.20
CA HIS A 171 11.01 -2.85 -1.20
C HIS A 171 11.88 -3.93 -1.89
N ALA A 172 12.45 -4.86 -1.12
CA ALA A 172 13.24 -5.95 -1.67
C ALA A 172 12.43 -6.82 -2.64
N MET A 173 11.19 -7.20 -2.28
CA MET A 173 10.27 -7.92 -3.18
C MET A 173 10.00 -7.14 -4.47
N THR A 174 9.79 -5.82 -4.40
CA THR A 174 9.58 -4.97 -5.57
C THR A 174 10.73 -5.10 -6.57
N VAL A 175 11.97 -5.05 -6.09
CA VAL A 175 13.17 -5.17 -6.94
C VAL A 175 13.31 -6.57 -7.53
N THR A 176 13.03 -7.60 -6.74
CA THR A 176 13.08 -9.01 -7.18
C THR A 176 12.04 -9.29 -8.25
N TRP A 177 10.78 -8.93 -8.01
CA TRP A 177 9.67 -9.15 -8.94
C TRP A 177 9.83 -8.39 -10.25
N ALA A 178 10.46 -7.21 -10.23
CA ALA A 178 10.78 -6.48 -11.45
C ALA A 178 11.63 -7.30 -12.43
N LYS A 179 12.54 -8.13 -11.90
CA LYS A 179 13.41 -8.99 -12.71
C LYS A 179 12.70 -10.26 -13.14
N GLU A 180 11.97 -10.91 -12.22
CA GLU A 180 11.30 -12.18 -12.47
C GLU A 180 10.12 -12.04 -13.44
N LEU A 181 9.35 -10.95 -13.31
CA LEU A 181 8.10 -10.74 -14.05
C LEU A 181 8.27 -9.97 -15.37
N ALA A 182 9.46 -9.41 -15.62
CA ALA A 182 9.73 -8.63 -16.84
C ALA A 182 9.44 -9.41 -18.13
N ARG A 183 9.76 -10.70 -18.16
CA ARG A 183 9.50 -11.58 -19.32
C ARG A 183 8.01 -11.74 -19.65
N TYR A 184 7.11 -11.47 -18.70
CA TYR A 184 5.67 -11.46 -18.89
C TYR A 184 5.11 -10.07 -19.16
N GLY A 185 5.97 -9.04 -19.26
CA GLY A 185 5.57 -7.65 -19.46
C GLY A 185 4.93 -7.02 -18.21
N ILE A 186 5.15 -7.58 -17.02
CA ILE A 186 4.67 -7.05 -15.75
C ILE A 186 5.80 -6.23 -15.11
N ARG A 187 5.49 -4.96 -14.79
CA ARG A 187 6.38 -4.03 -14.09
C ARG A 187 6.04 -3.97 -12.61
N THR A 188 7.00 -3.57 -11.81
CA THR A 188 6.77 -3.33 -10.40
C THR A 188 7.37 -1.98 -9.99
N GLY A 189 6.79 -1.36 -8.98
CA GLY A 189 7.33 -0.14 -8.39
C GLY A 189 6.95 -0.04 -6.92
N SER A 190 7.61 0.83 -6.19
CA SER A 190 7.24 1.08 -4.81
C SER A 190 7.28 2.57 -4.49
N VAL A 191 6.41 3.00 -3.59
CA VAL A 191 6.38 4.36 -3.05
C VAL A 191 6.69 4.28 -1.56
N ALA A 192 7.55 5.16 -1.07
CA ALA A 192 7.87 5.31 0.35
C ALA A 192 7.35 6.65 0.86
N PRO A 193 6.14 6.69 1.45
CA PRO A 193 5.61 7.88 2.08
C PRO A 193 6.44 8.30 3.30
N GLY A 194 6.56 9.62 3.51
CA GLY A 194 6.93 10.22 4.77
C GLY A 194 5.75 10.31 5.74
N PHE A 195 5.71 11.39 6.55
CA PHE A 195 4.54 11.69 7.37
C PHE A 195 3.47 12.36 6.51
N ILE A 196 2.32 11.69 6.39
CA ILE A 196 1.20 12.11 5.54
C ILE A 196 0.00 12.47 6.40
N ASN A 197 -0.68 13.55 6.05
CA ASN A 197 -1.86 14.09 6.72
C ASN A 197 -3.08 13.20 6.46
N THR A 198 -3.14 12.08 7.16
CA THR A 198 -4.28 11.14 7.15
C THR A 198 -5.15 11.34 8.39
N GLU A 199 -6.34 10.75 8.42
CA GLU A 199 -7.24 10.77 9.58
C GLU A 199 -6.53 10.33 10.87
N MET A 200 -5.62 9.36 10.77
CA MET A 200 -4.80 8.89 11.90
C MET A 200 -3.96 10.01 12.52
N VAL A 201 -3.38 10.87 11.68
CA VAL A 201 -2.56 12.01 12.11
C VAL A 201 -3.44 13.17 12.55
N ALA A 202 -4.62 13.35 11.94
CA ALA A 202 -5.58 14.39 12.33
C ALA A 202 -6.07 14.20 13.79
N GLY A 203 -6.11 12.95 14.29
CA GLY A 203 -6.45 12.64 15.70
C GLY A 203 -5.31 12.88 16.71
N MET A 204 -4.11 13.28 16.27
CA MET A 204 -2.99 13.56 17.17
C MET A 204 -3.14 14.92 17.87
N LYS A 205 -2.57 15.03 19.08
CA LYS A 205 -2.49 16.32 19.77
C LYS A 205 -1.69 17.34 18.95
N PRO A 206 -2.10 18.63 18.91
CA PRO A 206 -1.43 19.66 18.13
C PRO A 206 0.09 19.72 18.37
N GLU A 207 0.53 19.64 19.63
CA GLU A 207 1.96 19.72 19.99
C GLU A 207 2.76 18.53 19.42
N ALA A 208 2.17 17.34 19.33
CA ALA A 208 2.81 16.17 18.75
C ALA A 208 2.91 16.32 17.21
N ARG A 209 1.86 16.87 16.58
CA ARG A 209 1.83 17.17 15.16
C ARG A 209 2.86 18.23 14.79
N ASP A 210 2.95 19.31 15.57
CA ASP A 210 3.93 20.40 15.36
C ASP A 210 5.36 19.88 15.48
N LYS A 211 5.63 19.02 16.47
CA LYS A 211 6.95 18.37 16.64
C LYS A 211 7.33 17.48 15.44
N LEU A 212 6.39 16.70 14.91
CA LEU A 212 6.62 15.90 13.71
C LEU A 212 6.91 16.80 12.51
N THR A 213 6.09 17.82 12.29
CA THR A 213 6.21 18.77 11.18
C THR A 213 7.53 19.55 11.24
N ALA A 214 7.98 19.95 12.42
CA ALA A 214 9.24 20.64 12.61
C ALA A 214 10.46 19.82 12.15
N GLY A 215 10.39 18.49 12.23
CA GLY A 215 11.42 17.58 11.74
C GLY A 215 11.48 17.43 10.22
N ILE A 216 10.40 17.78 9.51
CA ILE A 216 10.34 17.67 8.04
C ILE A 216 11.02 18.89 7.41
N PRO A 217 12.02 18.72 6.51
CA PRO A 217 12.67 19.87 5.86
C PRO A 217 11.69 20.81 5.13
N LEU A 218 10.67 20.29 4.44
CA LEU A 218 9.64 21.10 3.78
C LEU A 218 8.63 21.74 4.75
N LYS A 219 8.77 21.54 6.08
CA LYS A 219 7.96 22.17 7.14
C LYS A 219 6.45 21.94 7.01
N ARG A 220 6.04 20.88 6.37
CA ARG A 220 4.67 20.39 6.32
C ARG A 220 4.64 18.87 6.19
N MET A 221 3.55 18.27 6.55
CA MET A 221 3.25 16.89 6.17
C MET A 221 2.87 16.83 4.68
N GLY A 222 3.05 15.67 4.08
CA GLY A 222 2.50 15.38 2.75
C GLY A 222 0.98 15.20 2.81
N GLU A 223 0.33 15.42 1.69
CA GLU A 223 -1.10 15.12 1.53
C GLU A 223 -1.28 13.74 0.87
N PRO A 224 -2.37 13.00 1.17
CA PRO A 224 -2.63 11.69 0.56
C PRO A 224 -2.58 11.69 -0.98
N ASP A 225 -3.01 12.79 -1.61
CA ASP A 225 -2.99 12.94 -3.07
C ASP A 225 -1.56 13.03 -3.64
N GLU A 226 -0.58 13.52 -2.89
CA GLU A 226 0.83 13.54 -3.32
C GLU A 226 1.40 12.12 -3.43
N ILE A 227 0.95 11.21 -2.55
CA ILE A 227 1.29 9.77 -2.64
C ILE A 227 0.56 9.13 -3.82
N ALA A 228 -0.72 9.45 -4.00
CA ALA A 228 -1.51 8.95 -5.13
C ALA A 228 -0.91 9.39 -6.48
N ALA A 229 -0.36 10.61 -6.57
CA ALA A 229 0.34 11.10 -7.76
C ALA A 229 1.62 10.30 -8.08
N ALA A 230 2.38 9.89 -7.06
CA ALA A 230 3.56 9.04 -7.27
C ALA A 230 3.17 7.63 -7.73
N VAL A 231 2.08 7.08 -7.22
CA VAL A 231 1.53 5.79 -7.67
C VAL A 231 1.05 5.90 -9.12
N GLU A 232 0.30 6.93 -9.47
CA GLU A 232 -0.13 7.21 -10.85
C GLU A 232 1.07 7.30 -11.80
N PHE A 233 2.13 8.02 -11.43
CA PHE A 233 3.35 8.10 -12.21
C PHE A 233 3.96 6.73 -12.51
N ILE A 234 4.04 5.83 -11.50
CA ILE A 234 4.56 4.47 -11.71
C ILE A 234 3.65 3.68 -12.67
N LEU A 235 2.34 3.82 -12.53
CA LEU A 235 1.38 3.13 -13.41
C LEU A 235 1.50 3.59 -14.86
N GLN A 236 1.63 4.89 -15.11
CA GLN A 236 1.65 5.49 -16.45
C GLN A 236 3.02 5.42 -17.13
N ASN A 237 4.13 5.47 -16.38
CA ASN A 237 5.47 5.49 -16.97
C ASN A 237 5.98 4.06 -17.25
N ASP A 238 5.93 3.65 -18.51
CA ASP A 238 6.25 2.28 -18.93
C ASP A 238 7.73 1.90 -18.80
N TYR A 239 8.63 2.85 -18.53
CA TYR A 239 10.05 2.58 -18.33
C TYR A 239 10.47 2.51 -16.85
N VAL A 240 9.54 2.75 -15.92
CA VAL A 240 9.77 2.62 -14.47
C VAL A 240 9.46 1.19 -14.04
N SER A 241 10.48 0.45 -13.59
CA SER A 241 10.32 -0.88 -12.98
C SER A 241 11.42 -1.15 -11.94
N GLY A 242 11.06 -1.80 -10.83
CA GLY A 242 11.96 -2.15 -9.74
C GLY A 242 12.52 -0.95 -8.95
N ARG A 243 11.84 0.20 -8.99
CA ARG A 243 12.30 1.42 -8.34
C ARG A 243 11.40 1.84 -7.18
N LEU A 244 12.02 2.52 -6.21
CA LEU A 244 11.36 3.18 -5.09
C LEU A 244 11.32 4.67 -5.35
N ILE A 245 10.14 5.28 -5.15
CA ILE A 245 9.94 6.72 -5.14
C ILE A 245 9.69 7.15 -3.69
N GLU A 246 10.56 7.96 -3.13
CA GLU A 246 10.38 8.56 -1.81
C GLU A 246 9.56 9.85 -1.95
N VAL A 247 8.47 9.97 -1.16
CA VAL A 247 7.60 11.14 -1.11
C VAL A 247 7.48 11.56 0.35
N ASP A 248 8.47 12.29 0.85
CA ASP A 248 8.74 12.42 2.28
C ASP A 248 9.12 13.85 2.74
N GLY A 249 9.09 14.84 1.84
CA GLY A 249 9.50 16.20 2.17
C GLY A 249 10.97 16.33 2.58
N ALA A 250 11.82 15.41 2.08
CA ALA A 250 13.25 15.26 2.39
C ALA A 250 13.54 14.78 3.82
N LEU A 251 12.54 14.24 4.53
CA LEU A 251 12.73 13.66 5.85
C LEU A 251 13.59 12.37 5.76
N ARG A 252 14.58 12.25 6.63
CA ARG A 252 15.37 11.03 6.86
C ARG A 252 15.20 10.60 8.32
N LEU A 253 14.92 9.30 8.54
CA LEU A 253 14.80 8.68 9.86
C LEU A 253 16.13 8.10 10.29
#